data_c94142049ac1c96c94a846aa17ef79e1
#
_entry.id   c94142049ac1c96c94a846aa17ef79e1
#
_cell.length_a   1.000
_cell.length_b   1.000
_cell.length_c   1.000
_cell.angle_alpha   90.00
_cell.angle_beta   90.00
_cell.angle_gamma   90.00
#
_symmetry.space_group_name_H-M   'P 1'
#
loop_
_entity.id
_entity.type
_entity.pdbx_description
1 polymer ?
#
loop_
_entity_poly.entity_id
_entity_poly.type
_entity_poly.pdbx_seq_one_letter_code
_entity_poly.pdbx_strand_id
1 'polypeptide(L)'
;MTSAAKKQPIGHKIKRGLMVSSIITGSTFFHGPPVLALGLTKLIKQSSKVDKTNIQITNSWLRVNNWLIDQLLPKTQWNLEIDPQLDLNLNGRYLMTCNHQSWVDTTVNQHFGLTRMPLTRFFTKWELIFIPFVGQAF
;
A
#
# COMPACT_ATOMS: atom_id res chain seq x y z
N MET A 1 4.85 -14.46 -33.57
CA MET A 1 3.46 -14.99 -33.43
C MET A 1 2.86 -14.39 -32.17
N THR A 2 2.13 -13.30 -32.29
CA THR A 2 1.45 -12.61 -31.16
C THR A 2 0.18 -13.38 -30.84
N SER A 3 0.19 -14.11 -29.73
CA SER A 3 -1.01 -14.76 -29.20
C SER A 3 -2.06 -13.69 -28.84
N ALA A 4 -3.13 -13.61 -29.61
CA ALA A 4 -4.25 -12.72 -29.34
C ALA A 4 -4.84 -13.06 -27.95
N ALA A 5 -4.66 -12.18 -26.98
CA ALA A 5 -5.21 -12.32 -25.65
C ALA A 5 -6.74 -12.41 -25.74
N LYS A 6 -7.31 -13.56 -25.40
CA LYS A 6 -8.74 -13.83 -25.43
C LYS A 6 -9.46 -12.81 -24.53
N LYS A 7 -10.26 -11.92 -25.12
CA LYS A 7 -11.04 -10.90 -24.38
C LYS A 7 -11.95 -11.61 -23.36
N GLN A 8 -11.73 -11.34 -22.08
CA GLN A 8 -12.59 -11.87 -21.03
C GLN A 8 -13.99 -11.23 -21.09
N PRO A 9 -15.06 -12.00 -20.81
CA PRO A 9 -16.42 -11.47 -20.82
C PRO A 9 -16.60 -10.36 -19.76
N ILE A 10 -17.40 -9.35 -20.11
CA ILE A 10 -17.63 -8.15 -19.28
C ILE A 10 -18.11 -8.52 -17.87
N GLY A 11 -19.00 -9.50 -17.73
CA GLY A 11 -19.50 -9.96 -16.43
C GLY A 11 -18.40 -10.46 -15.49
N HIS A 12 -17.37 -11.13 -16.04
CA HIS A 12 -16.22 -11.60 -15.25
C HIS A 12 -15.35 -10.41 -14.73
N LYS A 13 -15.21 -9.38 -15.55
CA LYS A 13 -14.49 -8.16 -15.16
C LYS A 13 -15.21 -7.40 -14.05
N ILE A 14 -16.56 -7.27 -14.16
CA ILE A 14 -17.39 -6.62 -13.14
C ILE A 14 -17.32 -7.40 -11.82
N LYS A 15 -17.53 -8.71 -11.84
CA LYS A 15 -17.43 -9.55 -10.63
C LYS A 15 -16.08 -9.41 -9.95
N ARG A 16 -15.01 -9.44 -10.73
CA ARG A 16 -13.64 -9.26 -10.22
C ARG A 16 -13.44 -7.87 -9.61
N GLY A 17 -13.91 -6.82 -10.28
CA GLY A 17 -13.85 -5.45 -9.77
C GLY A 17 -14.61 -5.28 -8.45
N LEU A 18 -15.81 -5.83 -8.34
CA LEU A 18 -16.61 -5.81 -7.11
C LEU A 18 -15.90 -6.55 -5.96
N MET A 19 -15.35 -7.74 -6.25
CA MET A 19 -14.61 -8.51 -5.25
C MET A 19 -13.40 -7.72 -4.71
N VAL A 20 -12.64 -7.10 -5.61
CA VAL A 20 -11.49 -6.26 -5.24
C VAL A 20 -11.90 -5.10 -4.37
N SER A 21 -12.90 -4.34 -4.83
CA SER A 21 -13.39 -3.18 -4.09
C SER A 21 -13.90 -3.60 -2.70
N SER A 22 -14.59 -4.74 -2.59
CA SER A 22 -15.06 -5.25 -1.30
C SER A 22 -13.92 -5.62 -0.36
N ILE A 23 -12.85 -6.25 -0.87
CA ILE A 23 -11.69 -6.63 -0.05
C ILE A 23 -10.91 -5.39 0.40
N ILE A 24 -10.66 -4.44 -0.51
CA ILE A 24 -9.96 -3.17 -0.16
C ILE A 24 -10.77 -2.41 0.87
N THR A 25 -12.07 -2.24 0.65
CA THR A 25 -12.97 -1.56 1.58
C THR A 25 -13.00 -2.26 2.94
N GLY A 26 -13.21 -3.57 2.97
CA GLY A 26 -13.22 -4.37 4.20
C GLY A 26 -11.88 -4.30 4.94
N SER A 27 -10.77 -4.41 4.22
CA SER A 27 -9.42 -4.27 4.77
C SER A 27 -9.19 -2.88 5.37
N THR A 28 -9.67 -1.82 4.71
CA THR A 28 -9.59 -0.44 5.20
C THR A 28 -10.41 -0.24 6.48
N PHE A 29 -11.64 -0.77 6.51
CA PHE A 29 -12.49 -0.70 7.71
C PHE A 29 -11.94 -1.53 8.88
N PHE A 30 -11.21 -2.59 8.61
CA PHE A 30 -10.60 -3.41 9.65
C PHE A 30 -9.33 -2.78 10.22
N HIS A 31 -8.44 -2.27 9.37
CA HIS A 31 -7.14 -1.73 9.80
C HIS A 31 -7.17 -0.23 10.12
N GLY A 32 -8.03 0.53 9.44
CA GLY A 32 -8.09 1.99 9.56
C GLY A 32 -8.41 2.48 10.97
N PRO A 33 -9.49 2.01 11.64
CA PRO A 33 -9.84 2.46 12.99
C PRO A 33 -8.73 2.25 14.04
N PRO A 34 -8.05 1.08 14.11
CA PRO A 34 -6.92 0.90 15.02
C PRO A 34 -5.75 1.84 14.73
N VAL A 35 -5.40 2.05 13.44
CA VAL A 35 -4.33 2.98 13.04
C VAL A 35 -4.67 4.40 13.46
N LEU A 36 -5.91 4.83 13.22
CA LEU A 36 -6.39 6.15 13.64
C LEU A 36 -6.36 6.32 15.16
N ALA A 37 -6.91 5.34 15.89
CA ALA A 37 -6.93 5.39 17.36
C ALA A 37 -5.53 5.49 17.95
N LEU A 38 -4.58 4.69 17.45
CA LEU A 38 -3.18 4.76 17.88
C LEU A 38 -2.51 6.07 17.44
N GLY A 39 -2.86 6.60 16.25
CA GLY A 39 -2.39 7.90 15.80
C GLY A 39 -2.83 9.04 16.73
N LEU A 40 -4.11 9.04 17.15
CA LEU A 40 -4.65 10.03 18.07
C LEU A 40 -3.99 9.97 19.46
N THR A 41 -3.65 8.77 19.97
CA THR A 41 -2.95 8.65 21.25
C THR A 41 -1.58 9.34 21.23
N LYS A 42 -0.93 9.45 20.07
CA LYS A 42 0.36 10.15 19.91
C LYS A 42 0.27 11.66 20.15
N LEU A 43 -0.90 12.26 19.94
CA LEU A 43 -1.15 13.67 20.22
C LEU A 43 -1.07 13.96 21.73
N ILE A 44 -1.38 12.95 22.57
CA ILE A 44 -1.38 13.06 24.01
C ILE A 44 -0.05 12.57 24.59
N LYS A 45 0.44 11.44 24.13
CA LYS A 45 1.68 10.82 24.61
C LYS A 45 2.39 10.06 23.52
N GLN A 46 3.61 10.49 23.21
CA GLN A 46 4.50 9.72 22.35
C GLN A 46 5.01 8.48 23.09
N SER A 47 4.86 7.31 22.46
CA SER A 47 5.31 6.04 23.03
C SER A 47 5.86 5.13 21.92
N SER A 48 7.06 4.62 22.13
CA SER A 48 7.67 3.66 21.19
C SER A 48 6.88 2.38 21.01
N LYS A 49 6.11 1.97 22.03
CA LYS A 49 5.21 0.80 21.94
C LYS A 49 4.06 1.09 20.97
N VAL A 50 3.44 2.28 21.10
CA VAL A 50 2.36 2.73 20.20
C VAL A 50 2.86 2.80 18.75
N ASP A 51 4.08 3.34 18.54
CA ASP A 51 4.68 3.42 17.21
C ASP A 51 4.89 2.03 16.61
N LYS A 52 5.48 1.10 17.36
CA LYS A 52 5.69 -0.28 16.90
C LYS A 52 4.39 -0.97 16.54
N THR A 53 3.36 -0.85 17.40
CA THR A 53 2.05 -1.45 17.15
C THR A 53 1.40 -0.85 15.90
N ASN A 54 1.46 0.47 15.73
CA ASN A 54 0.92 1.14 14.56
C ASN A 54 1.61 0.66 13.27
N ILE A 55 2.95 0.56 13.28
CA ILE A 55 3.72 0.02 12.16
C ILE A 55 3.33 -1.43 11.85
N GLN A 56 3.12 -2.27 12.86
CA GLN A 56 2.71 -3.66 12.66
C GLN A 56 1.33 -3.77 12.01
N ILE A 57 0.35 -2.97 12.46
CA ILE A 57 -1.00 -2.95 11.87
C ILE A 57 -0.95 -2.44 10.43
N THR A 58 -0.20 -1.36 10.18
CA THR A 58 -0.04 -0.81 8.83
C THR A 58 0.64 -1.80 7.89
N ASN A 59 1.68 -2.49 8.35
CA ASN A 59 2.35 -3.53 7.57
C ASN A 59 1.41 -4.73 7.28
N SER A 60 0.54 -5.10 8.23
CA SER A 60 -0.49 -6.11 8.01
C SER A 60 -1.44 -5.68 6.90
N TRP A 61 -1.89 -4.42 6.94
CA TRP A 61 -2.75 -3.85 5.91
C TRP A 61 -2.10 -3.86 4.53
N LEU A 62 -0.84 -3.44 4.44
CA LEU A 62 -0.09 -3.46 3.19
C LEU A 62 0.11 -4.88 2.64
N ARG A 63 0.33 -5.87 3.50
CA ARG A 63 0.43 -7.28 3.08
C ARG A 63 -0.87 -7.81 2.48
N VAL A 64 -2.02 -7.45 3.06
CA VAL A 64 -3.33 -7.79 2.49
C VAL A 64 -3.52 -7.16 1.11
N ASN A 65 -3.16 -5.88 0.97
CA ASN A 65 -3.24 -5.18 -0.30
C ASN A 65 -2.30 -5.79 -1.36
N ASN A 66 -1.07 -6.13 -0.98
CA ASN A 66 -0.11 -6.77 -1.88
C ASN A 66 -0.57 -8.16 -2.32
N TRP A 67 -1.06 -8.98 -1.38
CA TRP A 67 -1.65 -10.27 -1.72
C TRP A 67 -2.79 -10.11 -2.72
N LEU A 68 -3.65 -9.10 -2.52
CA LEU A 68 -4.75 -8.82 -3.44
C LEU A 68 -4.24 -8.46 -4.85
N ILE A 69 -3.18 -7.66 -4.95
CA ILE A 69 -2.56 -7.30 -6.24
C ILE A 69 -2.06 -8.57 -6.94
N ASP A 70 -1.37 -9.44 -6.23
CA ASP A 70 -0.83 -10.68 -6.78
C ASP A 70 -1.96 -11.60 -7.29
N GLN A 71 -3.09 -11.67 -6.57
CA GLN A 71 -4.27 -12.42 -7.00
C GLN A 71 -4.98 -11.81 -8.22
N LEU A 72 -4.94 -10.49 -8.33
CA LEU A 72 -5.62 -9.77 -9.42
C LEU A 72 -4.81 -9.71 -10.69
N LEU A 73 -3.52 -9.65 -10.55
CA LEU A 73 -2.56 -9.47 -11.63
C LEU A 73 -1.58 -10.66 -11.73
N PRO A 74 -2.07 -11.92 -11.75
CA PRO A 74 -1.21 -13.11 -11.71
C PRO A 74 -0.27 -13.24 -12.90
N LYS A 75 -0.51 -12.45 -13.97
CA LYS A 75 0.33 -12.41 -15.17
C LYS A 75 1.27 -11.22 -15.20
N THR A 76 1.25 -10.38 -14.17
CA THR A 76 2.16 -9.23 -14.07
C THR A 76 3.54 -9.74 -13.73
N GLN A 77 4.49 -9.45 -14.59
CA GLN A 77 5.90 -9.70 -14.32
C GLN A 77 6.51 -8.42 -13.78
N TRP A 78 7.01 -8.50 -12.54
CA TRP A 78 7.73 -7.40 -11.92
C TRP A 78 9.18 -7.45 -12.38
N ASN A 79 9.59 -6.53 -13.25
CA ASN A 79 10.98 -6.35 -13.61
C ASN A 79 11.54 -5.19 -12.78
N LEU A 80 12.39 -5.50 -11.81
CA LEU A 80 13.01 -4.53 -10.92
C LEU A 80 14.49 -4.43 -11.25
N GLU A 81 14.87 -3.33 -11.83
CA GLU A 81 16.28 -2.97 -12.04
C GLU A 81 16.75 -2.11 -10.87
N ILE A 82 17.52 -2.70 -9.99
CA ILE A 82 18.05 -2.02 -8.78
C ILE A 82 19.55 -1.85 -8.98
N ASP A 83 20.05 -0.65 -8.74
CA ASP A 83 21.47 -0.39 -8.73
C ASP A 83 22.16 -1.31 -7.70
N PRO A 84 23.16 -2.12 -8.10
CA PRO A 84 23.87 -3.02 -7.18
C PRO A 84 24.55 -2.31 -6.00
N GLN A 85 24.82 -1.01 -6.10
CA GLN A 85 25.40 -0.21 -5.03
C GLN A 85 24.37 0.27 -4.01
N LEU A 86 23.07 0.10 -4.30
CA LEU A 86 21.99 0.53 -3.42
C LEU A 86 21.71 -0.54 -2.36
N ASP A 87 22.14 -0.26 -1.13
CA ASP A 87 21.85 -1.10 0.04
C ASP A 87 20.51 -0.68 0.66
N LEU A 88 19.45 -1.41 0.32
CA LEU A 88 18.11 -1.21 0.91
C LEU A 88 17.91 -2.16 2.08
N ASN A 89 17.56 -1.60 3.24
CA ASN A 89 17.27 -2.39 4.43
C ASN A 89 16.15 -1.78 5.27
N LEU A 90 15.52 -2.59 6.10
CA LEU A 90 14.35 -2.20 6.91
C LEU A 90 14.66 -1.19 8.03
N ASN A 91 15.92 -0.98 8.36
CA ASN A 91 16.37 -0.02 9.37
C ASN A 91 16.94 1.27 8.76
N GLY A 92 16.99 1.34 7.44
CA GLY A 92 17.49 2.50 6.70
C GLY A 92 16.60 3.73 6.80
N ARG A 93 17.08 4.84 6.27
CA ARG A 93 16.32 6.08 6.10
C ARG A 93 16.50 6.53 4.66
N TYR A 94 15.40 6.63 3.93
CA TYR A 94 15.41 6.90 2.50
C TYR A 94 14.45 8.05 2.17
N LEU A 95 14.85 8.86 1.20
CA LEU A 95 13.95 9.77 0.49
C LEU A 95 13.72 9.18 -0.90
N MET A 96 12.49 8.74 -1.16
CA MET A 96 12.10 8.18 -2.45
C MET A 96 11.35 9.24 -3.26
N THR A 97 11.81 9.49 -4.46
CA THR A 97 11.13 10.33 -5.44
C THR A 97 10.76 9.48 -6.64
N CYS A 98 9.57 9.67 -7.18
CA CYS A 98 9.11 8.98 -8.37
C CYS A 98 8.22 9.88 -9.23
N ASN A 99 8.14 9.58 -10.51
CA ASN A 99 7.13 10.17 -11.36
C ASN A 99 5.76 9.65 -10.94
N HIS A 100 4.85 10.56 -10.60
CA HIS A 100 3.50 10.18 -10.18
C HIS A 100 2.51 10.47 -11.31
N GLN A 101 2.05 9.42 -11.97
CA GLN A 101 1.11 9.50 -13.10
C GLN A 101 -0.28 8.99 -12.73
N SER A 102 -0.37 8.11 -11.73
CA SER A 102 -1.64 7.51 -11.32
C SER A 102 -1.61 7.03 -9.86
N TRP A 103 -2.78 6.77 -9.31
CA TRP A 103 -2.92 6.14 -7.97
C TRP A 103 -2.24 4.76 -7.87
N VAL A 104 -2.05 4.09 -9.00
CA VAL A 104 -1.38 2.79 -9.07
C VAL A 104 0.08 2.91 -8.66
N ASP A 105 0.73 4.03 -8.91
CA ASP A 105 2.15 4.25 -8.58
C ASP A 105 2.40 4.14 -7.07
N THR A 106 1.48 4.67 -6.25
CA THR A 106 1.54 4.53 -4.79
C THR A 106 1.52 3.05 -4.38
N THR A 107 0.66 2.27 -5.00
CA THR A 107 0.50 0.85 -4.72
C THR A 107 1.72 0.05 -5.16
N VAL A 108 2.29 0.37 -6.33
CA VAL A 108 3.52 -0.25 -6.84
C VAL A 108 4.70 0.07 -5.90
N ASN A 109 4.84 1.32 -5.48
CA ASN A 109 5.89 1.74 -4.55
C ASN A 109 5.77 1.04 -3.20
N GLN A 110 4.55 0.86 -2.68
CA GLN A 110 4.31 0.10 -1.45
C GLN A 110 4.63 -1.38 -1.63
N HIS A 111 4.24 -1.98 -2.77
CA HIS A 111 4.56 -3.38 -3.09
C HIS A 111 6.07 -3.62 -3.14
N PHE A 112 6.81 -2.74 -3.81
CA PHE A 112 8.27 -2.79 -3.86
C PHE A 112 8.92 -2.60 -2.48
N GLY A 113 8.44 -1.61 -1.72
CA GLY A 113 9.08 -1.18 -0.47
C GLY A 113 8.83 -2.11 0.71
N LEU A 114 7.70 -2.85 0.75
CA LEU A 114 7.23 -3.57 1.94
C LEU A 114 8.26 -4.52 2.59
N THR A 115 9.12 -5.14 1.78
CA THR A 115 10.13 -6.10 2.26
C THR A 115 11.56 -5.58 2.21
N ARG A 116 11.78 -4.39 1.64
CA ARG A 116 13.11 -3.87 1.33
C ARG A 116 13.48 -2.62 2.11
N MET A 117 12.49 -1.82 2.50
CA MET A 117 12.72 -0.55 3.17
C MET A 117 11.70 -0.33 4.30
N PRO A 118 11.93 0.62 5.21
CA PRO A 118 10.96 0.98 6.24
C PRO A 118 9.63 1.39 5.63
N LEU A 119 8.58 1.37 6.46
CA LEU A 119 7.25 1.84 6.06
C LEU A 119 7.34 3.22 5.39
N THR A 120 6.93 3.25 4.12
CA THR A 120 6.95 4.48 3.32
C THR A 120 5.88 5.44 3.79
N ARG A 121 6.26 6.69 4.02
CA ARG A 121 5.36 7.80 4.30
C ARG A 121 5.35 8.73 3.11
N PHE A 122 4.17 9.25 2.77
CA PHE A 122 3.99 10.09 1.58
C PHE A 122 3.80 11.54 1.99
N PHE A 123 4.40 12.45 1.23
CA PHE A 123 4.01 13.86 1.28
C PHE A 123 2.70 14.01 0.50
N THR A 124 1.63 14.30 1.18
CA THR A 124 0.31 14.43 0.59
C THR A 124 -0.21 15.87 0.68
N LYS A 125 -1.19 16.19 -0.16
CA LYS A 125 -1.90 17.46 -0.03
C LYS A 125 -2.65 17.48 1.29
N TRP A 126 -2.68 18.63 1.93
CA TRP A 126 -3.31 18.81 3.25
C TRP A 126 -4.81 18.45 3.25
N GLU A 127 -5.50 18.60 2.10
CA GLU A 127 -6.91 18.26 1.95
C GLU A 127 -7.17 16.76 2.15
N LEU A 128 -6.19 15.91 1.86
CA LEU A 128 -6.31 14.46 2.05
C LEU A 128 -6.36 14.06 3.53
N ILE A 129 -5.96 14.94 4.46
CA ILE A 129 -6.07 14.70 5.90
C ILE A 129 -7.54 14.53 6.33
N PHE A 130 -8.46 15.16 5.60
CA PHE A 130 -9.90 15.09 5.90
C PHE A 130 -10.56 13.80 5.38
N ILE A 131 -9.86 12.98 4.57
CA ILE A 131 -10.39 11.69 4.15
C ILE A 131 -10.22 10.70 5.30
N PRO A 132 -11.33 10.19 5.90
CA PRO A 132 -11.25 9.24 7.00
C PRO A 132 -10.37 8.04 6.66
N PHE A 133 -9.52 7.63 7.60
CA PHE A 133 -8.58 6.51 7.53
C PHE A 133 -7.43 6.65 6.52
N VAL A 134 -7.57 7.49 5.50
CA VAL A 134 -6.51 7.71 4.50
C VAL A 134 -5.57 8.81 4.96
N GLY A 135 -6.10 9.97 5.33
CA GLY A 135 -5.28 11.10 5.73
C GLY A 135 -4.45 10.90 7.01
N GLN A 136 -4.85 9.94 7.86
CA GLN A 136 -4.14 9.64 9.10
C GLN A 136 -3.13 8.48 8.94
N ALA A 137 -3.13 7.80 7.79
CA ALA A 137 -2.21 6.70 7.50
C ALA A 137 -0.89 7.16 6.89
N PHE A 138 -0.80 8.44 6.50
CA PHE A 138 0.36 9.04 5.83
C PHE A 138 1.17 9.98 6.72
#